data_65a52655fd53113714deee8353b44a44
#
_entry.id   65a52655fd53113714deee8353b44a44
#
_cell.length_a   1.000
_cell.length_b   1.000
_cell.length_c   1.000
_cell.angle_alpha   90.00
_cell.angle_beta   90.00
_cell.angle_gamma   90.00
#
_symmetry.space_group_name_H-M   'P 1'
#
loop_
_entity.id
_entity.type
_entity.pdbx_description
1 polymer ?
#
loop_
_entity_poly.entity_id
_entity_poly.type
_entity_poly.pdbx_seq_one_letter_code
_entity_poly.pdbx_strand_id
1 'polypeptide(L)'
;MKSALATLLLLSLVAVPPAKSQSSPTGQKHRQQSTRPALRSLAPDFALESLNGETVHLSDFRGKVVLLNFWATWCAPCKILTPWLVDLQNQYRPQGLVIIGVTLDEDATEVEIAEFTDEMRVNYPVLLGNDKVAEAYGSVPAMPMSFFIDREGKTVEKMIGLKGKGEIETAIKKALDTEAAKSEASTQTMRENGPAQK
;
A
#
# COMPACT_ATOMS: atom_id res chain seq x y z
N MET A 1 4.86 42.88 68.17
CA MET A 1 4.41 42.02 69.29
C MET A 1 4.30 40.62 68.70
N LYS A 2 5.31 39.84 68.81
CA LYS A 2 5.54 38.65 69.67
C LYS A 2 4.37 37.68 69.67
N SER A 3 4.56 36.54 68.99
CA SER A 3 4.49 35.23 69.65
C SER A 3 4.91 34.12 68.67
N ALA A 4 5.93 33.45 69.11
CA ALA A 4 6.40 32.16 68.60
C ALA A 4 5.48 31.05 69.09
N LEU A 5 5.24 30.04 68.26
CA LEU A 5 4.81 28.74 68.73
C LEU A 5 5.50 27.66 67.88
N ALA A 6 6.38 26.98 68.58
CA ALA A 6 7.06 25.77 68.11
C ALA A 6 6.10 24.61 68.03
N THR A 7 6.12 23.83 66.98
CA THR A 7 5.39 22.55 66.93
C THR A 7 6.31 21.46 66.46
N LEU A 8 6.47 20.49 67.33
CA LEU A 8 7.22 19.25 67.33
C LEU A 8 7.22 18.48 65.99
N LEU A 9 8.40 18.10 65.54
CA LEU A 9 8.66 17.02 64.61
C LEU A 9 8.40 15.68 65.28
N LEU A 10 7.41 14.93 64.85
CA LEU A 10 7.26 13.50 65.10
C LEU A 10 7.83 12.72 63.89
N LEU A 11 9.03 12.18 64.07
CA LEU A 11 9.64 11.25 63.16
C LEU A 11 8.95 9.88 63.27
N SER A 12 8.09 9.56 62.32
CA SER A 12 7.51 8.21 62.21
C SER A 12 8.47 7.35 61.34
N LEU A 13 9.20 6.47 62.03
CA LEU A 13 10.06 5.45 61.43
C LEU A 13 9.17 4.35 60.84
N VAL A 14 8.93 4.37 59.53
CA VAL A 14 8.24 3.29 58.82
C VAL A 14 9.27 2.23 58.45
N ALA A 15 9.20 1.12 59.16
CA ALA A 15 10.01 -0.07 58.84
C ALA A 15 9.50 -0.72 57.54
N VAL A 16 10.35 -0.71 56.48
CA VAL A 16 10.14 -1.42 55.24
C VAL A 16 10.56 -2.88 55.42
N PRO A 17 9.66 -3.87 55.21
CA PRO A 17 10.05 -5.27 55.22
C PRO A 17 10.88 -5.65 53.99
N PRO A 18 11.82 -6.58 54.09
CA PRO A 18 12.64 -6.99 52.97
C PRO A 18 11.81 -7.73 51.91
N ALA A 19 11.81 -7.24 50.69
CA ALA A 19 11.21 -7.88 49.56
C ALA A 19 11.93 -9.22 49.24
N LYS A 20 11.19 -10.31 49.40
CA LYS A 20 11.65 -11.64 48.92
C LYS A 20 11.72 -11.62 47.41
N SER A 21 12.92 -11.75 46.90
CA SER A 21 13.21 -12.01 45.49
C SER A 21 12.58 -13.34 45.10
N GLN A 22 11.50 -13.31 44.31
CA GLN A 22 10.96 -14.48 43.62
C GLN A 22 11.52 -14.47 42.19
N SER A 23 12.56 -15.23 41.98
CA SER A 23 13.08 -15.59 40.66
C SER A 23 12.13 -16.62 40.02
N SER A 24 11.29 -16.19 39.11
CA SER A 24 10.57 -17.09 38.22
C SER A 24 11.26 -17.11 36.84
N PRO A 25 11.77 -18.24 36.39
CA PRO A 25 12.24 -18.38 35.03
C PRO A 25 11.07 -18.81 34.14
N THR A 26 10.27 -17.87 33.71
CA THR A 26 9.35 -18.17 32.60
C THR A 26 9.95 -17.61 31.34
N GLY A 27 10.67 -18.47 30.62
CA GLY A 27 11.14 -18.25 29.27
C GLY A 27 9.96 -18.03 28.34
N GLN A 28 9.47 -16.81 28.27
CA GLN A 28 8.66 -16.37 27.14
C GLN A 28 9.60 -16.30 25.94
N LYS A 29 9.63 -17.40 25.17
CA LYS A 29 10.04 -17.35 23.77
C LYS A 29 9.16 -16.28 23.13
N HIS A 30 9.70 -15.07 23.01
CA HIS A 30 9.20 -14.08 22.08
C HIS A 30 9.23 -14.77 20.72
N ARG A 31 8.09 -15.34 20.35
CA ARG A 31 7.80 -15.72 18.99
C ARG A 31 7.85 -14.40 18.22
N GLN A 32 9.03 -14.11 17.68
CA GLN A 32 9.17 -13.10 16.67
C GLN A 32 8.16 -13.48 15.58
N GLN A 33 6.95 -12.94 15.71
CA GLN A 33 6.05 -12.84 14.59
C GLN A 33 6.83 -12.01 13.58
N SER A 34 7.49 -12.72 12.68
CA SER A 34 7.95 -12.17 11.42
C SER A 34 6.75 -11.43 10.86
N THR A 35 6.77 -10.11 10.98
CA THR A 35 5.87 -9.20 10.27
C THR A 35 6.25 -9.28 8.79
N ARG A 36 5.94 -10.43 8.17
CA ARG A 36 5.75 -10.45 6.73
C ARG A 36 4.60 -9.51 6.46
N PRO A 37 4.82 -8.46 5.69
CA PRO A 37 3.76 -7.54 5.36
C PRO A 37 2.59 -8.34 4.79
N ALA A 38 1.37 -7.99 5.17
CA ALA A 38 0.11 -8.54 4.64
C ALA A 38 -0.11 -8.16 3.15
N LEU A 39 0.94 -8.13 2.33
CA LEU A 39 1.01 -7.68 0.95
C LEU A 39 0.76 -8.80 -0.06
N ARG A 40 -0.06 -9.80 0.26
CA ARG A 40 -0.52 -10.81 -0.70
C ARG A 40 -2.01 -11.12 -0.56
N SER A 41 -2.79 -10.17 -0.04
CA SER A 41 -4.24 -10.22 -0.13
C SER A 41 -4.69 -9.74 -1.50
N LEU A 42 -5.83 -10.27 -1.95
CA LEU A 42 -6.49 -9.72 -3.13
C LEU A 42 -6.75 -8.23 -2.92
N ALA A 43 -6.45 -7.43 -3.93
CA ALA A 43 -6.85 -6.03 -3.96
C ALA A 43 -8.38 -5.94 -3.95
N PRO A 44 -8.98 -5.04 -3.16
CA PRO A 44 -10.42 -4.83 -3.18
C PRO A 44 -10.93 -4.54 -4.59
N ASP A 45 -11.93 -5.27 -5.04
CA ASP A 45 -12.56 -4.98 -6.33
C ASP A 45 -13.42 -3.72 -6.22
N PHE A 46 -13.59 -3.02 -7.33
CA PHE A 46 -14.43 -1.84 -7.45
C PHE A 46 -15.16 -1.82 -8.79
N ALA A 47 -16.22 -1.05 -8.85
CA ALA A 47 -16.88 -0.61 -10.08
C ALA A 47 -16.91 0.91 -10.04
N LEU A 48 -16.15 1.57 -10.90
CA LEU A 48 -16.03 3.03 -10.97
C LEU A 48 -16.29 3.49 -12.40
N GLU A 49 -16.85 4.68 -12.52
CA GLU A 49 -17.06 5.35 -13.80
C GLU A 49 -15.76 5.99 -14.28
N SER A 50 -15.48 5.86 -15.56
CA SER A 50 -14.37 6.53 -16.25
C SER A 50 -14.84 7.86 -16.83
N LEU A 51 -13.92 8.74 -17.21
CA LEU A 51 -14.24 10.03 -17.83
C LEU A 51 -15.02 9.93 -19.15
N ASN A 52 -15.09 8.76 -19.77
CA ASN A 52 -15.91 8.51 -20.97
C ASN A 52 -17.27 7.84 -20.66
N GLY A 53 -17.65 7.76 -19.39
CA GLY A 53 -18.93 7.21 -18.92
C GLY A 53 -19.01 5.68 -18.88
N GLU A 54 -17.91 4.96 -19.08
CA GLU A 54 -17.89 3.50 -18.99
C GLU A 54 -17.64 3.06 -17.53
N THR A 55 -18.38 2.05 -17.08
CA THR A 55 -18.09 1.40 -15.79
C THR A 55 -16.91 0.45 -15.95
N VAL A 56 -15.89 0.63 -15.12
CA VAL A 56 -14.66 -0.15 -15.11
C VAL A 56 -14.53 -0.88 -13.79
N HIS A 57 -14.26 -2.20 -13.85
CA HIS A 57 -13.97 -3.02 -12.68
C HIS A 57 -12.48 -3.35 -12.59
N LEU A 58 -11.93 -3.42 -11.38
CA LEU A 58 -10.54 -3.90 -11.23
C LEU A 58 -10.40 -5.34 -11.74
N SER A 59 -11.43 -6.16 -11.57
CA SER A 59 -11.48 -7.55 -12.06
C SER A 59 -11.35 -7.68 -13.58
N ASP A 60 -11.64 -6.64 -14.37
CA ASP A 60 -11.48 -6.64 -15.84
C ASP A 60 -10.00 -6.75 -16.27
N PHE A 61 -9.10 -6.44 -15.35
CA PHE A 61 -7.65 -6.47 -15.59
C PHE A 61 -6.96 -7.74 -15.08
N ARG A 62 -7.71 -8.81 -14.82
CA ARG A 62 -7.09 -10.11 -14.47
C ARG A 62 -6.13 -10.57 -15.58
N GLY A 63 -4.97 -11.10 -15.18
CA GLY A 63 -3.89 -11.45 -16.12
C GLY A 63 -2.99 -10.27 -16.52
N LYS A 64 -3.31 -9.04 -16.08
CA LYS A 64 -2.45 -7.86 -16.21
C LYS A 64 -1.85 -7.47 -14.87
N VAL A 65 -0.70 -6.85 -14.88
CA VAL A 65 -0.17 -6.12 -13.73
C VAL A 65 -0.83 -4.75 -13.70
N VAL A 66 -1.39 -4.37 -12.54
CA VAL A 66 -2.04 -3.07 -12.38
C VAL A 66 -1.26 -2.19 -11.41
N LEU A 67 -0.94 -0.97 -11.84
CA LEU A 67 -0.56 0.12 -10.95
C LEU A 67 -1.80 1.00 -10.74
N LEU A 68 -2.46 0.85 -9.60
CA LEU A 68 -3.59 1.67 -9.20
C LEU A 68 -3.07 2.88 -8.42
N ASN A 69 -3.33 4.10 -8.91
CA ASN A 69 -2.85 5.34 -8.31
C ASN A 69 -4.00 6.26 -7.92
N PHE A 70 -4.10 6.60 -6.64
CA PHE A 70 -5.04 7.60 -6.12
C PHE A 70 -4.40 9.00 -6.17
N TRP A 71 -5.14 9.97 -6.72
CA TRP A 71 -4.65 11.33 -6.97
C TRP A 71 -5.77 12.38 -6.95
N ALA A 72 -5.41 13.67 -7.06
CA ALA A 72 -6.33 14.78 -7.26
C ALA A 72 -5.66 15.91 -8.07
N THR A 73 -6.44 16.77 -8.69
CA THR A 73 -5.94 17.88 -9.54
C THR A 73 -5.14 18.92 -8.75
N TRP A 74 -5.52 19.18 -7.51
CA TRP A 74 -4.85 20.11 -6.58
C TRP A 74 -3.59 19.51 -5.93
N CYS A 75 -3.33 18.21 -6.08
CA CYS A 75 -2.23 17.52 -5.44
C CYS A 75 -0.89 17.80 -6.14
N ALA A 76 -0.09 18.71 -5.63
CA ALA A 76 1.19 19.10 -6.22
C ALA A 76 2.16 17.91 -6.45
N PRO A 77 2.37 16.97 -5.50
CA PRO A 77 3.23 15.81 -5.76
C PRO A 77 2.63 14.86 -6.82
N CYS A 78 1.30 14.84 -7.01
CA CYS A 78 0.67 14.05 -8.08
C CYS A 78 1.02 14.60 -9.46
N LYS A 79 1.13 15.92 -9.61
CA LYS A 79 1.56 16.58 -10.86
C LYS A 79 3.00 16.19 -11.25
N ILE A 80 3.85 15.92 -10.27
CA ILE A 80 5.22 15.43 -10.50
C ILE A 80 5.20 13.96 -10.92
N LEU A 81 4.34 13.15 -10.30
CA LEU A 81 4.25 11.71 -10.55
C LEU A 81 3.64 11.40 -11.93
N THR A 82 2.60 12.13 -12.35
CA THR A 82 1.81 11.84 -13.55
C THR A 82 2.66 11.68 -14.81
N PRO A 83 3.62 12.57 -15.16
CA PRO A 83 4.47 12.36 -16.33
C PRO A 83 5.31 11.08 -16.25
N TRP A 84 5.76 10.69 -15.06
CA TRP A 84 6.50 9.44 -14.88
C TRP A 84 5.62 8.22 -15.12
N LEU A 85 4.35 8.29 -14.69
CA LEU A 85 3.38 7.21 -14.95
C LEU A 85 3.07 7.09 -16.44
N VAL A 86 2.96 8.20 -17.17
CA VAL A 86 2.79 8.21 -18.63
C VAL A 86 3.95 7.49 -19.32
N ASP A 87 5.20 7.81 -18.94
CA ASP A 87 6.40 7.15 -19.47
C ASP A 87 6.40 5.65 -19.14
N LEU A 88 6.13 5.30 -17.89
CA LEU A 88 6.14 3.91 -17.42
C LEU A 88 5.01 3.08 -18.06
N GLN A 89 3.83 3.67 -18.30
CA GLN A 89 2.76 3.03 -19.06
C GLN A 89 3.23 2.68 -20.49
N ASN A 90 3.87 3.61 -21.20
CA ASN A 90 4.40 3.36 -22.53
C ASN A 90 5.47 2.25 -22.51
N GLN A 91 6.38 2.30 -21.56
CA GLN A 91 7.52 1.39 -21.45
C GLN A 91 7.09 -0.05 -21.13
N TYR A 92 6.15 -0.22 -20.19
CA TYR A 92 5.78 -1.54 -19.66
C TYR A 92 4.45 -2.10 -20.18
N ARG A 93 3.68 -1.32 -20.96
CA ARG A 93 2.45 -1.78 -21.63
C ARG A 93 2.65 -3.08 -22.43
N PRO A 94 3.72 -3.24 -23.25
CA PRO A 94 3.97 -4.49 -23.97
C PRO A 94 4.19 -5.70 -23.05
N GLN A 95 4.62 -5.47 -21.81
CA GLN A 95 4.83 -6.51 -20.81
C GLN A 95 3.57 -6.81 -19.97
N GLY A 96 2.47 -6.11 -20.27
CA GLY A 96 1.17 -6.32 -19.64
C GLY A 96 0.91 -5.43 -18.41
N LEU A 97 1.63 -4.31 -18.26
CA LEU A 97 1.27 -3.27 -17.29
C LEU A 97 0.05 -2.48 -17.77
N VAL A 98 -0.86 -2.23 -16.85
CA VAL A 98 -1.93 -1.23 -16.97
C VAL A 98 -1.84 -0.30 -15.76
N ILE A 99 -1.74 1.00 -16.01
CA ILE A 99 -1.90 2.01 -14.96
C ILE A 99 -3.35 2.43 -14.94
N ILE A 100 -3.92 2.63 -13.75
CA ILE A 100 -5.27 3.15 -13.53
C ILE A 100 -5.14 4.31 -12.56
N GLY A 101 -5.54 5.51 -12.99
CA GLY A 101 -5.66 6.67 -12.12
C GLY A 101 -7.07 6.73 -11.53
N VAL A 102 -7.19 6.79 -10.20
CA VAL A 102 -8.47 7.04 -9.52
C VAL A 102 -8.37 8.42 -8.88
N THR A 103 -9.15 9.36 -9.38
CA THR A 103 -9.22 10.69 -8.75
C THR A 103 -10.13 10.65 -7.53
N LEU A 104 -9.71 11.31 -6.45
CA LEU A 104 -10.52 11.56 -5.26
C LEU A 104 -10.78 13.06 -5.11
N ASP A 105 -11.03 13.72 -6.21
CA ASP A 105 -11.32 15.15 -6.28
C ASP A 105 -12.83 15.35 -6.08
N GLU A 106 -13.22 15.78 -4.89
CA GLU A 106 -14.64 15.98 -4.55
C GLU A 106 -15.19 17.30 -5.11
N ASP A 107 -14.32 18.29 -5.33
CA ASP A 107 -14.69 19.63 -5.75
C ASP A 107 -14.52 19.89 -7.25
N ALA A 108 -13.74 19.03 -7.95
CA ALA A 108 -13.49 19.20 -9.37
C ALA A 108 -14.61 18.58 -10.23
N THR A 109 -15.01 19.31 -11.24
CA THR A 109 -15.90 18.80 -12.27
C THR A 109 -15.19 17.80 -13.19
N GLU A 110 -15.93 16.92 -13.84
CA GLU A 110 -15.36 16.01 -14.85
C GLU A 110 -14.61 16.75 -15.96
N VAL A 111 -15.07 17.96 -16.32
CA VAL A 111 -14.38 18.82 -17.31
C VAL A 111 -13.00 19.23 -16.81
N GLU A 112 -12.88 19.70 -15.57
CA GLU A 112 -11.60 20.10 -14.98
C GLU A 112 -10.65 18.91 -14.84
N ILE A 113 -11.17 17.72 -14.51
CA ILE A 113 -10.39 16.48 -14.47
C ILE A 113 -9.92 16.11 -15.88
N ALA A 114 -10.79 16.21 -16.89
CA ALA A 114 -10.44 15.94 -18.29
C ALA A 114 -9.37 16.92 -18.81
N GLU A 115 -9.53 18.22 -18.55
CA GLU A 115 -8.54 19.24 -18.91
C GLU A 115 -7.17 18.96 -18.29
N PHE A 116 -7.14 18.56 -17.00
CA PHE A 116 -5.90 18.16 -16.33
C PHE A 116 -5.27 16.93 -16.99
N THR A 117 -6.07 15.92 -17.34
CA THR A 117 -5.54 14.69 -17.97
C THR A 117 -4.99 14.95 -19.36
N ASP A 118 -5.62 15.85 -20.12
CA ASP A 118 -5.17 16.29 -21.44
C ASP A 118 -3.87 17.10 -21.35
N GLU A 119 -3.78 18.06 -20.43
CA GLU A 119 -2.57 18.86 -20.19
C GLU A 119 -1.39 17.97 -19.81
N MET A 120 -1.61 17.00 -18.93
CA MET A 120 -0.60 16.04 -18.48
C MET A 120 -0.34 14.88 -19.46
N ARG A 121 -1.08 14.84 -20.59
CA ARG A 121 -0.99 13.80 -21.62
C ARG A 121 -1.16 12.40 -21.04
N VAL A 122 -2.11 12.22 -20.12
CA VAL A 122 -2.41 10.94 -19.51
C VAL A 122 -2.82 9.93 -20.58
N ASN A 123 -2.19 8.76 -20.59
CA ASN A 123 -2.35 7.72 -21.61
C ASN A 123 -2.87 6.39 -21.03
N TYR A 124 -3.51 6.46 -19.87
CA TYR A 124 -4.09 5.35 -19.12
C TYR A 124 -5.48 5.71 -18.61
N PRO A 125 -6.34 4.73 -18.25
CA PRO A 125 -7.67 4.98 -17.73
C PRO A 125 -7.68 5.87 -16.49
N VAL A 126 -8.57 6.86 -16.47
CA VAL A 126 -8.86 7.70 -15.32
C VAL A 126 -10.30 7.47 -14.89
N LEU A 127 -10.47 7.11 -13.61
CA LEU A 127 -11.74 6.74 -13.00
C LEU A 127 -12.13 7.76 -11.93
N LEU A 128 -13.42 8.02 -11.82
CA LEU A 128 -14.00 8.86 -10.79
C LEU A 128 -14.12 8.05 -9.50
N GLY A 129 -13.29 8.37 -8.52
CA GLY A 129 -13.29 7.71 -7.22
C GLY A 129 -14.43 8.19 -6.33
N ASN A 130 -14.61 7.52 -5.20
CA ASN A 130 -15.58 7.86 -4.17
C ASN A 130 -15.11 7.36 -2.80
N ASP A 131 -15.82 7.74 -1.74
CA ASP A 131 -15.49 7.36 -0.36
C ASP A 131 -15.37 5.84 -0.18
N LYS A 132 -16.25 5.08 -0.83
CA LYS A 132 -16.27 3.62 -0.71
C LYS A 132 -14.97 2.99 -1.23
N VAL A 133 -14.47 3.45 -2.38
CA VAL A 133 -13.19 2.94 -2.89
C VAL A 133 -12.02 3.45 -2.05
N ALA A 134 -12.06 4.69 -1.60
CA ALA A 134 -11.03 5.24 -0.70
C ALA A 134 -10.94 4.42 0.59
N GLU A 135 -12.07 4.11 1.25
CA GLU A 135 -12.13 3.28 2.45
C GLU A 135 -11.61 1.87 2.21
N ALA A 136 -12.02 1.22 1.11
CA ALA A 136 -11.57 -0.13 0.77
C ALA A 136 -10.04 -0.22 0.63
N TYR A 137 -9.39 0.86 0.18
CA TYR A 137 -7.94 0.96 0.04
C TYR A 137 -7.23 1.61 1.24
N GLY A 138 -7.92 1.72 2.39
CA GLY A 138 -7.37 2.20 3.65
C GLY A 138 -7.49 3.69 3.84
N SER A 139 -8.61 4.28 3.40
CA SER A 139 -9.02 5.69 3.52
C SER A 139 -8.04 6.70 2.90
N VAL A 140 -7.13 6.25 2.05
CA VAL A 140 -6.17 7.08 1.29
C VAL A 140 -5.68 8.31 2.08
N PRO A 141 -4.88 8.12 3.15
CA PRO A 141 -4.55 9.19 4.10
C PRO A 141 -3.65 10.27 3.51
N ALA A 142 -3.03 10.02 2.36
CA ALA A 142 -2.20 10.98 1.63
C ALA A 142 -2.10 10.59 0.15
N MET A 143 -2.03 11.59 -0.71
CA MET A 143 -1.86 11.44 -2.16
C MET A 143 -0.50 11.98 -2.63
N PRO A 144 0.10 11.38 -3.67
CA PRO A 144 -0.35 10.19 -4.38
C PRO A 144 -0.24 8.93 -3.52
N MET A 145 -1.14 7.96 -3.72
CA MET A 145 -1.05 6.65 -3.10
C MET A 145 -1.17 5.58 -4.18
N SER A 146 -0.17 4.71 -4.25
CA SER A 146 -0.06 3.72 -5.33
C SER A 146 -0.07 2.30 -4.79
N PHE A 147 -0.82 1.43 -5.46
CA PHE A 147 -0.86 -0.01 -5.22
C PHE A 147 -0.37 -0.74 -6.46
N PHE A 148 0.55 -1.66 -6.26
CA PHE A 148 1.06 -2.53 -7.32
C PHE A 148 0.41 -3.89 -7.17
N ILE A 149 -0.32 -4.32 -8.17
CA ILE A 149 -1.19 -5.50 -8.15
C ILE A 149 -0.68 -6.46 -9.22
N ASP A 150 -0.45 -7.71 -8.83
CA ASP A 150 0.01 -8.75 -9.75
C ASP A 150 -1.11 -9.28 -10.66
N ARG A 151 -0.77 -10.18 -11.57
CA ARG A 151 -1.70 -10.75 -12.55
C ARG A 151 -2.84 -11.56 -11.91
N GLU A 152 -2.62 -12.08 -10.69
CA GLU A 152 -3.66 -12.75 -9.90
C GLU A 152 -4.56 -11.77 -9.13
N GLY A 153 -4.26 -10.48 -9.21
CA GLY A 153 -5.00 -9.43 -8.52
C GLY A 153 -4.59 -9.25 -7.06
N LYS A 154 -3.40 -9.70 -6.67
CA LYS A 154 -2.88 -9.52 -5.31
C LYS A 154 -2.03 -8.28 -5.22
N THR A 155 -2.19 -7.51 -4.16
CA THR A 155 -1.31 -6.38 -3.87
C THR A 155 0.07 -6.87 -3.45
N VAL A 156 1.09 -6.54 -4.23
CA VAL A 156 2.49 -6.92 -3.98
C VAL A 156 3.32 -5.79 -3.39
N GLU A 157 2.89 -4.54 -3.58
CA GLU A 157 3.53 -3.34 -3.03
C GLU A 157 2.51 -2.22 -2.85
N LYS A 158 2.76 -1.33 -1.88
CA LYS A 158 1.99 -0.13 -1.61
C LYS A 158 2.93 1.03 -1.33
N MET A 159 2.71 2.16 -1.95
CA MET A 159 3.48 3.38 -1.73
C MET A 159 2.56 4.53 -1.35
N ILE A 160 2.93 5.28 -0.32
CA ILE A 160 2.21 6.47 0.15
C ILE A 160 3.11 7.68 -0.07
N GLY A 161 2.54 8.72 -0.67
CA GLY A 161 3.26 9.93 -1.07
C GLY A 161 4.15 9.71 -2.30
N LEU A 162 4.76 10.78 -2.77
CA LEU A 162 5.68 10.75 -3.92
C LEU A 162 6.95 9.95 -3.57
N LYS A 163 7.25 8.97 -4.40
CA LYS A 163 8.49 8.17 -4.37
C LYS A 163 9.32 8.46 -5.61
N GLY A 164 10.60 8.10 -5.58
CA GLY A 164 11.46 8.24 -6.75
C GLY A 164 10.98 7.38 -7.94
N LYS A 165 11.16 7.87 -9.18
CA LYS A 165 10.76 7.13 -10.40
C LYS A 165 11.36 5.71 -10.43
N GLY A 166 12.62 5.55 -9.99
CA GLY A 166 13.30 4.24 -9.93
C GLY A 166 12.69 3.28 -8.89
N GLU A 167 12.16 3.79 -7.78
CA GLU A 167 11.47 2.97 -6.78
C GLU A 167 10.14 2.43 -7.35
N ILE A 168 9.39 3.29 -8.03
CA ILE A 168 8.14 2.93 -8.71
C ILE A 168 8.40 1.87 -9.79
N GLU A 169 9.41 2.10 -10.60
CA GLU A 169 9.83 1.16 -11.65
C GLU A 169 10.25 -0.20 -11.08
N THR A 170 10.95 -0.22 -9.95
CA THR A 170 11.32 -1.45 -9.24
C THR A 170 10.09 -2.23 -8.75
N ALA A 171 9.09 -1.53 -8.24
CA ALA A 171 7.83 -2.16 -7.81
C ALA A 171 7.02 -2.71 -9.00
N ILE A 172 7.01 -2.02 -10.14
CA ILE A 172 6.41 -2.53 -11.38
C ILE A 172 7.10 -3.82 -11.83
N LYS A 173 8.43 -3.85 -11.89
CA LYS A 173 9.19 -5.05 -12.25
C LYS A 173 8.89 -6.21 -11.31
N LYS A 174 8.89 -5.96 -9.99
CA LYS A 174 8.53 -6.95 -8.99
C LYS A 174 7.13 -7.54 -9.22
N ALA A 175 6.16 -6.72 -9.60
CA ALA A 175 4.80 -7.18 -9.90
C ALA A 175 4.75 -8.01 -11.19
N LEU A 176 5.55 -7.63 -12.21
CA LEU A 176 5.66 -8.36 -13.48
C LEU A 176 6.35 -9.72 -13.31
N ASP A 177 7.35 -9.83 -12.43
CA ASP A 177 8.17 -11.02 -12.22
C ASP A 177 7.50 -12.06 -11.28
N THR A 178 6.39 -11.73 -10.63
CA THR A 178 5.72 -12.62 -9.66
C THR A 178 5.32 -13.98 -10.27
N GLU A 179 5.07 -14.05 -11.59
CA GLU A 179 4.76 -15.30 -12.31
C GLU A 179 5.99 -16.09 -12.75
N ALA A 180 7.05 -15.42 -13.13
CA ALA A 180 8.28 -16.13 -13.55
C ALA A 180 8.80 -17.04 -12.45
N ALA A 181 8.82 -16.55 -11.22
CA ALA A 181 9.22 -17.32 -10.03
C ALA A 181 8.29 -18.52 -9.73
N LYS A 182 6.99 -18.43 -10.06
CA LYS A 182 6.05 -19.56 -9.88
C LYS A 182 6.19 -20.64 -10.94
N SER A 183 6.42 -20.24 -12.19
CA SER A 183 6.64 -21.18 -13.29
C SER A 183 7.88 -22.01 -13.08
N GLU A 184 8.97 -21.40 -12.60
CA GLU A 184 10.23 -22.09 -12.26
C GLU A 184 10.03 -23.06 -11.09
N ALA A 185 9.36 -22.63 -10.00
CA ALA A 185 9.07 -23.46 -8.85
C ALA A 185 8.19 -24.68 -9.20
N SER A 186 7.17 -24.50 -10.07
CA SER A 186 6.30 -25.59 -10.52
C SER A 186 7.06 -26.60 -11.40
N THR A 187 7.96 -26.12 -12.26
CA THR A 187 8.77 -26.97 -13.13
C THR A 187 9.79 -27.77 -12.32
N GLN A 188 10.34 -27.17 -11.26
CA GLN A 188 11.30 -27.84 -10.38
C GLN A 188 10.64 -28.94 -9.55
N THR A 189 9.44 -28.69 -9.02
CA THR A 189 8.65 -29.69 -8.27
C THR A 189 8.26 -30.89 -9.16
N MET A 190 7.95 -30.65 -10.43
CA MET A 190 7.67 -31.75 -11.38
C MET A 190 8.90 -32.60 -11.73
N ARG A 191 10.10 -32.00 -11.72
CA ARG A 191 11.35 -32.73 -11.95
C ARG A 191 11.79 -33.58 -10.75
N GLU A 192 11.52 -33.12 -9.54
CA GLU A 192 11.87 -33.84 -8.31
C GLU A 192 10.92 -35.00 -7.98
N ASN A 193 9.65 -34.91 -8.44
CA ASN A 193 8.63 -35.95 -8.23
C ASN A 193 8.37 -36.83 -9.45
N GLY A 194 9.27 -36.86 -10.41
CA GLY A 194 9.21 -37.77 -11.55
C GLY A 194 9.30 -39.22 -11.10
N PRO A 195 8.57 -40.17 -11.73
CA PRO A 195 8.54 -41.55 -11.29
C PRO A 195 9.96 -42.17 -11.35
N ALA A 196 10.40 -42.68 -10.20
CA ALA A 196 11.61 -43.50 -10.13
C ALA A 196 11.47 -44.67 -11.11
N GLN A 197 12.27 -44.66 -12.17
CA GLN A 197 12.35 -45.78 -13.09
C GLN A 197 12.87 -47.00 -12.34
N LYS A 198 12.04 -48.04 -12.30
CA LYS A 198 12.43 -49.41 -11.91
C LYS A 198 13.14 -50.08 -13.06
#